data_ffb94161bf9fd0fc4a67047742554291
#
_entry.id   ffb94161bf9fd0fc4a67047742554291
#
_cell.length_a   1.000
_cell.length_b   1.000
_cell.length_c   1.000
_cell.angle_alpha   90.00
_cell.angle_beta   90.00
_cell.angle_gamma   90.00
#
_symmetry.space_group_name_H-M   'P 1'
#
loop_
_entity.id
_entity.type
_entity.pdbx_description
1 polymer ?
#
loop_
_entity_poly.entity_id
_entity_poly.type
_entity_poly.pdbx_seq_one_letter_code
_entity_poly.pdbx_strand_id
1 'polypeptide(L)'
;PAQQTFEAARQLGFEFATETGYDVTDCTTLANGDADVMNTTAGLILACKDDIKVIASYTSAPLSVFPDAPLLKDQITGPTFALWSGLFVPKGTPQEVKDKIAAIAEKAMQSDQAKQVAETTGVEIYWLPAAEAQARIDADYKAIEELFAKIKK
;
A
#
# COMPACT_ATOMS: atom_id res chain seq x y z
N PRO A 1 6.83 1.98 -3.29
CA PRO A 1 5.91 1.77 -4.42
C PRO A 1 6.59 1.95 -5.79
N ALA A 2 7.29 3.08 -6.06
CA ALA A 2 7.88 3.35 -7.38
C ALA A 2 8.72 2.19 -7.94
N GLN A 3 9.59 1.60 -7.14
CA GLN A 3 10.45 0.50 -7.59
C GLN A 3 9.67 -0.76 -8.02
N GLN A 4 8.53 -1.04 -7.39
CA GLN A 4 7.65 -2.13 -7.83
C GLN A 4 7.02 -1.79 -9.19
N THR A 5 6.67 -0.52 -9.42
CA THR A 5 6.11 -0.06 -10.70
C THR A 5 7.14 -0.21 -11.82
N PHE A 6 8.40 0.13 -11.59
CA PHE A 6 9.47 -0.05 -12.58
C PHE A 6 9.73 -1.53 -12.89
N GLU A 7 9.77 -2.37 -11.87
CA GLU A 7 9.92 -3.82 -12.08
C GLU A 7 8.72 -4.41 -12.83
N ALA A 8 7.50 -3.95 -12.53
CA ALA A 8 6.32 -4.35 -13.26
C ALA A 8 6.37 -3.92 -14.73
N ALA A 9 6.74 -2.68 -15.00
CA ALA A 9 6.91 -2.18 -16.36
C ALA A 9 7.90 -3.02 -17.14
N ARG A 10 9.08 -3.32 -16.55
CA ARG A 10 10.10 -4.16 -17.15
C ARG A 10 9.59 -5.56 -17.49
N GLN A 11 8.83 -6.20 -16.58
CA GLN A 11 8.26 -7.53 -16.83
C GLN A 11 7.17 -7.51 -17.90
N LEU A 12 6.41 -6.42 -17.99
CA LEU A 12 5.35 -6.23 -18.97
C LEU A 12 5.85 -5.68 -20.33
N GLY A 13 7.15 -5.39 -20.44
CA GLY A 13 7.80 -5.01 -21.70
C GLY A 13 7.65 -3.54 -22.09
N PHE A 14 7.48 -2.64 -21.12
CA PHE A 14 7.49 -1.19 -21.35
C PHE A 14 8.40 -0.45 -20.38
N GLU A 15 8.75 0.78 -20.71
CA GLU A 15 9.59 1.66 -19.92
C GLU A 15 8.92 3.04 -19.76
N PHE A 16 9.14 3.67 -18.61
CA PHE A 16 8.75 5.06 -18.41
C PHE A 16 9.81 5.99 -18.99
N ALA A 17 9.38 6.96 -19.79
CA ALA A 17 10.28 7.94 -20.39
C ALA A 17 10.93 8.88 -19.37
N THR A 18 10.16 9.23 -18.33
CA THR A 18 10.60 10.12 -17.24
C THR A 18 9.98 9.67 -15.92
N GLU A 19 10.63 10.06 -14.83
CA GLU A 19 10.13 9.91 -13.47
C GLU A 19 10.22 11.26 -12.76
N THR A 20 9.16 11.67 -12.10
CA THR A 20 9.11 12.89 -11.28
C THR A 20 8.51 12.56 -9.91
N GLY A 21 9.19 13.00 -8.86
CA GLY A 21 8.69 12.92 -7.49
C GLY A 21 7.83 14.12 -7.15
N TYR A 22 6.65 13.87 -6.61
CA TYR A 22 5.74 14.87 -6.07
C TYR A 22 5.53 14.62 -4.58
N ASP A 23 5.33 15.67 -3.80
CA ASP A 23 5.00 15.56 -2.37
C ASP A 23 3.63 14.87 -2.18
N VAL A 24 2.68 15.19 -3.07
CA VAL A 24 1.36 14.56 -3.13
C VAL A 24 1.02 14.27 -4.59
N THR A 25 0.48 13.08 -4.84
CA THR A 25 -0.07 12.70 -6.14
C THR A 25 -1.57 12.44 -5.97
N ASP A 26 -2.38 13.29 -6.55
CA ASP A 26 -3.84 13.26 -6.46
C ASP A 26 -4.52 13.44 -7.83
N CYS A 27 -5.81 13.68 -7.85
CA CYS A 27 -6.59 13.90 -9.06
C CYS A 27 -6.01 15.00 -9.95
N THR A 28 -5.45 16.06 -9.38
CA THR A 28 -4.95 17.22 -10.14
C THR A 28 -3.70 16.88 -10.95
N THR A 29 -2.88 15.97 -10.47
CA THR A 29 -1.66 15.51 -11.14
C THR A 29 -1.94 14.94 -12.54
N LEU A 30 -3.01 14.12 -12.68
CA LEU A 30 -3.42 13.59 -13.98
C LEU A 30 -4.23 14.62 -14.78
N ALA A 31 -5.14 15.34 -14.12
CA ALA A 31 -6.00 16.32 -14.79
C ALA A 31 -5.23 17.47 -15.45
N ASN A 32 -4.12 17.90 -14.83
CA ASN A 32 -3.23 18.93 -15.38
C ASN A 32 -2.27 18.41 -16.46
N GLY A 33 -2.16 17.09 -16.62
CA GLY A 33 -1.18 16.49 -17.52
C GLY A 33 0.23 16.51 -16.98
N ASP A 34 0.42 16.66 -15.66
CA ASP A 34 1.72 16.64 -15.01
C ASP A 34 2.34 15.23 -15.05
N ALA A 35 1.51 14.20 -15.15
CA ALA A 35 1.91 12.81 -15.34
C ALA A 35 0.87 12.04 -16.15
N ASP A 36 1.31 11.05 -16.94
CA ASP A 36 0.43 10.10 -17.65
C ASP A 36 0.03 8.92 -16.75
N VAL A 37 0.90 8.56 -15.81
CA VAL A 37 0.71 7.49 -14.83
C VAL A 37 1.26 7.94 -13.48
N MET A 38 0.57 7.64 -12.41
CA MET A 38 1.03 7.96 -11.06
C MET A 38 0.84 6.80 -10.08
N ASN A 39 1.69 6.77 -9.06
CA ASN A 39 1.50 5.95 -7.87
C ASN A 39 0.88 6.82 -6.76
N THR A 40 -0.23 6.37 -6.20
CA THR A 40 -0.89 7.11 -5.12
C THR A 40 -1.68 6.16 -4.21
N THR A 41 -2.32 6.68 -3.19
CA THR A 41 -3.25 5.93 -2.34
C THR A 41 -4.69 6.16 -2.79
N ALA A 42 -5.56 5.17 -2.60
CA ALA A 42 -6.95 5.23 -3.03
C ALA A 42 -7.67 6.48 -2.54
N GLY A 43 -7.45 6.89 -1.28
CA GLY A 43 -8.11 8.05 -0.69
C GLY A 43 -7.84 9.38 -1.42
N LEU A 44 -6.67 9.53 -2.07
CA LEU A 44 -6.31 10.75 -2.80
C LEU A 44 -6.95 10.87 -4.18
N ILE A 45 -7.54 9.78 -4.68
CA ILE A 45 -8.12 9.72 -6.04
C ILE A 45 -9.62 9.40 -6.05
N LEU A 46 -10.25 9.32 -4.88
CA LEU A 46 -11.68 9.03 -4.80
C LEU A 46 -12.55 10.09 -5.50
N ALA A 47 -12.13 11.36 -5.44
CA ALA A 47 -12.87 12.46 -6.04
C ALA A 47 -12.94 12.38 -7.57
N CYS A 48 -11.99 11.72 -8.22
CA CYS A 48 -11.92 11.56 -9.69
C CYS A 48 -11.99 10.09 -10.11
N LYS A 49 -12.55 9.21 -9.29
CA LYS A 49 -12.57 7.76 -9.55
C LYS A 49 -13.20 7.38 -10.88
N ASP A 50 -14.15 8.18 -11.36
CA ASP A 50 -14.87 7.93 -12.61
C ASP A 50 -14.12 8.47 -13.85
N ASP A 51 -13.12 9.33 -13.64
CA ASP A 51 -12.31 9.96 -14.69
C ASP A 51 -10.94 9.29 -14.88
N ILE A 52 -10.60 8.34 -14.03
CA ILE A 52 -9.30 7.67 -14.03
C ILE A 52 -9.44 6.17 -14.23
N LYS A 53 -8.36 5.54 -14.69
CA LYS A 53 -8.27 4.08 -14.76
C LYS A 53 -7.19 3.58 -13.80
N VAL A 54 -7.58 2.73 -12.85
CA VAL A 54 -6.61 2.00 -12.01
C VAL A 54 -6.07 0.83 -12.81
N ILE A 55 -4.80 0.87 -13.16
CA ILE A 55 -4.13 -0.15 -13.97
C ILE A 55 -3.50 -1.26 -13.14
N ALA A 56 -3.20 -1.00 -11.87
CA ALA A 56 -2.73 -2.00 -10.91
C ALA A 56 -2.98 -1.55 -9.47
N SER A 57 -3.41 -2.48 -8.62
CA SER A 57 -3.48 -2.32 -7.17
C SER A 57 -2.40 -3.15 -6.49
N TYR A 58 -1.71 -2.56 -5.52
CA TYR A 58 -0.67 -3.22 -4.72
C TYR A 58 -1.21 -3.95 -3.49
N THR A 59 -2.53 -4.01 -3.34
CA THR A 59 -3.19 -4.66 -2.22
C THR A 59 -3.23 -6.18 -2.36
N SER A 60 -3.44 -6.88 -1.25
CA SER A 60 -3.58 -8.33 -1.22
C SER A 60 -4.92 -8.83 -1.77
N ALA A 61 -5.95 -7.96 -1.72
CA ALA A 61 -7.30 -8.20 -2.19
C ALA A 61 -7.84 -6.95 -2.91
N PRO A 62 -8.91 -7.06 -3.73
CA PRO A 62 -9.53 -5.92 -4.38
C PRO A 62 -9.99 -4.87 -3.37
N LEU A 63 -9.77 -3.60 -3.70
CA LEU A 63 -10.26 -2.47 -2.89
C LEU A 63 -11.76 -2.29 -3.11
N SER A 64 -12.52 -2.07 -2.03
CA SER A 64 -13.97 -1.83 -2.10
C SER A 64 -14.34 -0.64 -3.00
N VAL A 65 -13.50 0.37 -3.02
CA VAL A 65 -13.68 1.61 -3.80
C VAL A 65 -13.25 1.47 -5.27
N PHE A 66 -12.45 0.45 -5.60
CA PHE A 66 -11.99 0.10 -6.94
C PHE A 66 -12.02 -1.43 -7.13
N PRO A 67 -13.22 -2.06 -7.12
CA PRO A 67 -13.34 -3.53 -7.11
C PRO A 67 -12.80 -4.19 -8.39
N ASP A 68 -12.80 -3.48 -9.51
CA ASP A 68 -12.34 -3.98 -10.81
C ASP A 68 -10.85 -3.71 -11.08
N ALA A 69 -10.14 -3.07 -10.13
CA ALA A 69 -8.72 -2.78 -10.27
C ALA A 69 -7.90 -4.09 -10.26
N PRO A 70 -7.09 -4.37 -11.31
CA PRO A 70 -6.28 -5.57 -11.34
C PRO A 70 -5.26 -5.57 -10.20
N LEU A 71 -5.04 -6.71 -9.56
CA LEU A 71 -4.00 -6.84 -8.53
C LEU A 71 -2.63 -7.00 -9.19
N LEU A 72 -1.63 -6.25 -8.74
CA LEU A 72 -0.27 -6.31 -9.29
C LEU A 72 0.32 -7.72 -9.15
N LYS A 73 0.07 -8.41 -8.04
CA LYS A 73 0.55 -9.76 -7.78
C LYS A 73 0.10 -10.80 -8.83
N ASP A 74 -1.00 -10.51 -9.53
CA ASP A 74 -1.56 -11.40 -10.56
C ASP A 74 -1.03 -11.06 -11.96
N GLN A 75 -0.31 -9.93 -12.10
CA GLN A 75 0.21 -9.45 -13.37
C GLN A 75 1.72 -9.69 -13.55
N ILE A 76 2.46 -9.80 -12.44
CA ILE A 76 3.91 -9.95 -12.45
C ILE A 76 4.37 -11.11 -11.58
N THR A 77 5.60 -11.54 -11.78
CA THR A 77 6.27 -12.54 -10.94
C THR A 77 7.17 -11.88 -9.90
N GLY A 78 7.28 -12.48 -8.73
CA GLY A 78 8.11 -12.00 -7.64
C GLY A 78 7.30 -11.33 -6.52
N PRO A 79 8.00 -10.79 -5.51
CA PRO A 79 7.35 -10.23 -4.35
C PRO A 79 6.62 -8.92 -4.69
N THR A 80 5.41 -8.80 -4.20
CA THR A 80 4.65 -7.55 -4.17
C THR A 80 4.34 -7.20 -2.72
N PHE A 81 4.37 -5.94 -2.38
CA PHE A 81 4.07 -5.48 -1.01
C PHE A 81 3.19 -4.23 -1.04
N ALA A 82 2.19 -4.27 -0.18
CA ALA A 82 1.28 -3.16 0.07
C ALA A 82 1.87 -2.21 1.13
N LEU A 83 1.42 -0.96 1.12
CA LEU A 83 1.64 -0.06 2.26
C LEU A 83 0.76 -0.50 3.43
N TRP A 84 1.32 -0.47 4.61
CA TRP A 84 0.63 -0.75 5.86
C TRP A 84 1.10 0.18 6.97
N SER A 85 0.30 0.31 8.00
CA SER A 85 0.62 1.10 9.20
C SER A 85 0.65 0.21 10.41
N GLY A 86 1.49 0.54 11.40
CA GLY A 86 1.62 -0.23 12.63
C GLY A 86 1.79 0.65 13.85
N LEU A 87 1.45 0.10 15.01
CA LEU A 87 1.74 0.70 16.31
C LEU A 87 3.06 0.14 16.84
N PHE A 88 3.98 1.03 17.15
CA PHE A 88 5.30 0.68 17.66
C PHE A 88 5.49 1.25 19.07
N VAL A 89 6.18 0.52 19.91
CA VAL A 89 6.54 0.94 21.26
C VAL A 89 8.05 0.86 21.45
N PRO A 90 8.64 1.66 22.35
CA PRO A 90 10.08 1.61 22.65
C PRO A 90 10.53 0.22 23.08
N LYS A 91 11.78 -0.11 22.75
CA LYS A 91 12.44 -1.34 23.26
C LYS A 91 12.46 -1.30 24.79
N GLY A 92 12.05 -2.39 25.41
CA GLY A 92 12.00 -2.49 26.88
C GLY A 92 10.63 -2.13 27.49
N THR A 93 9.63 -1.72 26.68
CA THR A 93 8.27 -1.56 27.19
C THR A 93 7.77 -2.86 27.85
N PRO A 94 7.26 -2.79 29.10
CA PRO A 94 6.76 -3.97 29.82
C PRO A 94 5.69 -4.74 29.02
N GLN A 95 5.67 -6.05 29.14
CA GLN A 95 4.74 -6.89 28.38
C GLN A 95 3.27 -6.55 28.66
N GLU A 96 2.91 -6.33 29.93
CA GLU A 96 1.56 -5.92 30.34
C GLU A 96 1.08 -4.65 29.59
N VAL A 97 2.00 -3.68 29.40
CA VAL A 97 1.67 -2.43 28.68
C VAL A 97 1.45 -2.71 27.20
N LYS A 98 2.28 -3.56 26.59
CA LYS A 98 2.13 -3.99 25.18
C LYS A 98 0.79 -4.69 24.98
N ASP A 99 0.44 -5.63 25.85
CA ASP A 99 -0.78 -6.41 25.76
C ASP A 99 -2.02 -5.51 25.88
N LYS A 100 -1.97 -4.52 26.79
CA LYS A 100 -3.03 -3.54 26.96
C LYS A 100 -3.21 -2.65 25.73
N ILE A 101 -2.11 -2.17 25.15
CA ILE A 101 -2.14 -1.36 23.92
C ILE A 101 -2.71 -2.19 22.76
N ALA A 102 -2.24 -3.44 22.60
CA ALA A 102 -2.72 -4.34 21.56
C ALA A 102 -4.23 -4.59 21.65
N ALA A 103 -4.73 -4.92 22.85
CA ALA A 103 -6.15 -5.16 23.08
C ALA A 103 -7.03 -3.92 22.79
N ILE A 104 -6.56 -2.72 23.14
CA ILE A 104 -7.26 -1.48 22.82
C ILE A 104 -7.27 -1.22 21.31
N ALA A 105 -6.15 -1.41 20.64
CA ALA A 105 -6.02 -1.17 19.22
C ALA A 105 -6.86 -2.17 18.40
N GLU A 106 -6.82 -3.45 18.74
CA GLU A 106 -7.64 -4.49 18.11
C GLU A 106 -9.14 -4.14 18.22
N LYS A 107 -9.59 -3.74 19.40
CA LYS A 107 -10.97 -3.30 19.60
C LYS A 107 -11.31 -2.04 18.81
N ALA A 108 -10.37 -1.10 18.70
CA ALA A 108 -10.57 0.11 17.92
C ALA A 108 -10.74 -0.19 16.42
N MET A 109 -9.96 -1.16 15.87
CA MET A 109 -10.09 -1.59 14.47
C MET A 109 -11.42 -2.26 14.14
N GLN A 110 -12.13 -2.78 15.15
CA GLN A 110 -13.47 -3.39 15.00
C GLN A 110 -14.61 -2.38 15.18
N SER A 111 -14.32 -1.13 15.53
CA SER A 111 -15.34 -0.10 15.78
C SER A 111 -16.04 0.35 14.49
N ASP A 112 -17.26 0.88 14.66
CA ASP A 112 -18.01 1.46 13.52
C ASP A 112 -17.30 2.68 12.93
N GLN A 113 -16.56 3.43 13.74
CA GLN A 113 -15.74 4.53 13.27
C GLN A 113 -14.61 4.04 12.35
N ALA A 114 -13.96 2.93 12.69
CA ALA A 114 -12.93 2.35 11.82
C ALA A 114 -13.54 1.90 10.48
N LYS A 115 -14.71 1.25 10.50
CA LYS A 115 -15.44 0.86 9.28
C LYS A 115 -15.79 2.09 8.43
N GLN A 116 -16.29 3.15 9.05
CA GLN A 116 -16.61 4.39 8.35
C GLN A 116 -15.37 5.02 7.69
N VAL A 117 -14.22 5.00 8.36
CA VAL A 117 -12.95 5.45 7.77
C VAL A 117 -12.57 4.58 6.57
N ALA A 118 -12.69 3.25 6.66
CA ALA A 118 -12.42 2.35 5.54
C ALA A 118 -13.30 2.67 4.33
N GLU A 119 -14.60 2.83 4.54
CA GLU A 119 -15.57 3.14 3.50
C GLU A 119 -15.31 4.50 2.83
N THR A 120 -14.92 5.51 3.62
CA THR A 120 -14.71 6.87 3.11
C THR A 120 -13.34 7.12 2.50
N THR A 121 -12.34 6.34 2.88
CA THR A 121 -10.95 6.52 2.41
C THR A 121 -10.46 5.41 1.50
N GLY A 122 -11.19 4.28 1.42
CA GLY A 122 -10.77 3.10 0.66
C GLY A 122 -9.59 2.35 1.26
N VAL A 123 -9.22 2.63 2.52
CA VAL A 123 -8.16 1.87 3.20
C VAL A 123 -8.69 0.52 3.68
N GLU A 124 -7.87 -0.51 3.58
CA GLU A 124 -8.14 -1.81 4.19
C GLU A 124 -7.87 -1.73 5.69
N ILE A 125 -8.86 -2.10 6.51
CA ILE A 125 -8.71 -2.18 7.97
C ILE A 125 -8.56 -3.64 8.37
N TYR A 126 -7.45 -3.95 9.01
CA TYR A 126 -7.16 -5.26 9.58
C TYR A 126 -6.29 -5.12 10.82
N TRP A 127 -6.23 -6.15 11.63
CA TRP A 127 -5.38 -6.23 12.80
C TRP A 127 -4.50 -7.48 12.71
N LEU A 128 -3.20 -7.29 12.94
CA LEU A 128 -2.24 -8.38 13.11
C LEU A 128 -1.69 -8.34 14.54
N PRO A 129 -1.78 -9.44 15.28
CA PRO A 129 -1.09 -9.59 16.56
C PRO A 129 0.44 -9.40 16.41
N ALA A 130 1.11 -9.01 17.50
CA ALA A 130 2.53 -8.61 17.46
C ALA A 130 3.46 -9.63 16.77
N ALA A 131 3.25 -10.93 16.98
CA ALA A 131 4.07 -11.97 16.35
C ALA A 131 3.85 -12.04 14.82
N GLU A 132 2.60 -11.92 14.37
CA GLU A 132 2.25 -11.91 12.95
C GLU A 132 2.72 -10.62 12.28
N ALA A 133 2.57 -9.48 12.98
CA ALA A 133 3.09 -8.19 12.51
C ALA A 133 4.61 -8.22 12.35
N GLN A 134 5.36 -8.82 13.29
CA GLN A 134 6.80 -8.98 13.18
C GLN A 134 7.18 -9.89 12.00
N ALA A 135 6.49 -11.02 11.83
CA ALA A 135 6.73 -11.92 10.70
C ALA A 135 6.46 -11.23 9.35
N ARG A 136 5.45 -10.35 9.28
CA ARG A 136 5.18 -9.53 8.10
C ARG A 136 6.30 -8.54 7.82
N ILE A 137 6.79 -7.84 8.86
CA ILE A 137 7.94 -6.92 8.74
C ILE A 137 9.16 -7.64 8.19
N ASP A 138 9.49 -8.81 8.74
CA ASP A 138 10.66 -9.59 8.33
C ASP A 138 10.53 -10.07 6.87
N ALA A 139 9.35 -10.48 6.46
CA ALA A 139 9.07 -10.88 5.08
C ALA A 139 9.16 -9.72 4.10
N ASP A 140 8.56 -8.56 4.43
CA ASP A 140 8.60 -7.37 3.59
C ASP A 140 10.03 -6.82 3.50
N TYR A 141 10.81 -6.85 4.58
CA TYR A 141 12.22 -6.43 4.58
C TYR A 141 13.04 -7.29 3.60
N LYS A 142 12.89 -8.60 3.66
CA LYS A 142 13.56 -9.53 2.76
C LYS A 142 13.16 -9.30 1.29
N ALA A 143 11.87 -9.11 1.03
CA ALA A 143 11.35 -8.84 -0.30
C ALA A 143 11.90 -7.52 -0.88
N ILE A 144 12.03 -6.50 -0.04
CA ILE A 144 12.62 -5.20 -0.40
C ILE A 144 14.11 -5.35 -0.71
N GLU A 145 14.87 -6.10 0.09
CA GLU A 145 16.29 -6.37 -0.19
C GLU A 145 16.47 -7.09 -1.53
N GLU A 146 15.66 -8.09 -1.81
CA GLU A 146 15.68 -8.84 -3.08
C GLU A 146 15.36 -7.93 -4.28
N LEU A 147 14.38 -7.02 -4.13
CA LEU A 147 14.03 -6.04 -5.16
C LEU A 147 15.19 -5.09 -5.44
N PHE A 148 15.78 -4.50 -4.40
CA PHE A 148 16.92 -3.59 -4.56
C PHE A 148 18.17 -4.27 -5.13
N ALA A 149 18.39 -5.55 -4.84
CA ALA A 149 19.49 -6.31 -5.42
C ALA A 149 19.35 -6.50 -6.96
N LYS A 150 18.12 -6.53 -7.47
CA LYS A 150 17.84 -6.61 -8.91
C LYS A 150 18.04 -5.27 -9.63
N ILE A 151 17.77 -4.15 -8.95
CA ILE A 151 17.84 -2.80 -9.53
C ILE A 151 19.30 -2.30 -9.62
N LYS A 152 20.18 -2.75 -8.72
CA LYS A 152 21.59 -2.35 -8.70
C LYS A 152 22.45 -3.00 -9.81
N LYS A 153 21.87 -3.84 -10.65
CA LYS A 153 22.53 -4.43 -11.84
C LYS A 153 22.11 -3.70 -13.11
#